data_9756784740b36282da32c27827aea75d
#
_entry.id   9756784740b36282da32c27827aea75d
#
_cell.length_a   1.000
_cell.length_b   1.000
_cell.length_c   1.000
_cell.angle_alpha   90.00
_cell.angle_beta   90.00
_cell.angle_gamma   90.00
#
_symmetry.space_group_name_H-M   'P 1'
#
loop_
_entity.id
_entity.type
_entity.pdbx_description
1 polymer ?
#
loop_
_entity_poly.entity_id
_entity_poly.type
_entity_poly.pdbx_seq_one_letter_code
_entity_poly.pdbx_strand_id
1 'polypeptide(L)'
;MNTQPNVLITGAAHGIGLATATALARRGTPIGLIDRDSTALCELAQSLQGQGATVTHAAVDVTDRHALIRAVADIAATLGSIDVLVACAGVGSLTQVPQLETTTLRQTLDVNLVGVAQSIEAVLPAMILRGKGHIVGVASVAGYRGFPWMISYSASKAALIAYLEALRPGLSRRGVAVTTVCPGFVRTSMSADIPYRHPVKMIEPEDAARHLLRAIDRRPRNCVFPWDMRIGLAILKYMPDWFFDRLMYWFGPRALTIEF
;
A
#
# COMPACT_ATOMS: atom_id res chain seq x y z
N MET A 1 -6.99 12.18 -28.59
CA MET A 1 -7.68 12.34 -27.30
C MET A 1 -6.75 11.83 -26.21
N ASN A 2 -6.23 12.70 -25.38
CA ASN A 2 -5.33 12.31 -24.28
C ASN A 2 -6.23 11.85 -23.11
N THR A 3 -6.67 10.61 -23.16
CA THR A 3 -7.52 10.06 -22.10
C THR A 3 -6.64 9.73 -20.90
N GLN A 4 -6.90 10.43 -19.80
CA GLN A 4 -6.29 10.09 -18.50
C GLN A 4 -6.60 8.61 -18.16
N PRO A 5 -5.67 7.88 -17.51
CA PRO A 5 -5.91 6.48 -17.13
C PRO A 5 -7.00 6.39 -16.07
N ASN A 6 -7.85 5.38 -16.13
CA ASN A 6 -8.77 5.07 -15.04
C ASN A 6 -8.01 4.37 -13.90
N VAL A 7 -8.01 4.96 -12.71
CA VAL A 7 -7.24 4.47 -11.55
C VAL A 7 -8.18 3.91 -10.49
N LEU A 8 -7.95 2.68 -10.06
CA LEU A 8 -8.62 2.08 -8.91
C LEU A 8 -7.70 2.10 -7.70
N ILE A 9 -8.21 2.56 -6.56
CA ILE A 9 -7.46 2.64 -5.29
C ILE A 9 -8.18 1.81 -4.24
N THR A 10 -7.52 0.84 -3.62
CA THR A 10 -7.99 0.16 -2.41
C THR A 10 -7.34 0.76 -1.16
N GLY A 11 -8.04 0.81 -0.04
CA GLY A 11 -7.60 1.55 1.15
C GLY A 11 -7.66 3.07 0.92
N ALA A 12 -8.71 3.54 0.25
CA ALA A 12 -8.80 4.90 -0.27
C ALA A 12 -9.25 5.94 0.77
N ALA A 13 -9.90 5.54 1.87
CA ALA A 13 -10.52 6.46 2.82
C ALA A 13 -9.52 7.15 3.75
N HIS A 14 -8.31 6.62 3.91
CA HIS A 14 -7.35 7.11 4.90
C HIS A 14 -5.91 7.24 4.38
N GLY A 15 -5.11 8.04 5.05
CA GLY A 15 -3.66 8.11 4.91
C GLY A 15 -3.17 8.27 3.47
N ILE A 16 -2.28 7.37 3.02
CA ILE A 16 -1.66 7.43 1.69
C ILE A 16 -2.71 7.27 0.58
N GLY A 17 -3.70 6.37 0.78
CA GLY A 17 -4.78 6.14 -0.20
C GLY A 17 -5.60 7.41 -0.43
N LEU A 18 -6.07 8.06 0.64
CA LEU A 18 -6.81 9.31 0.61
C LEU A 18 -6.02 10.43 -0.07
N ALA A 19 -4.77 10.62 0.33
CA ALA A 19 -3.91 11.64 -0.27
C ALA A 19 -3.67 11.38 -1.77
N THR A 20 -3.52 10.09 -2.15
CA THR A 20 -3.36 9.70 -3.56
C THR A 20 -4.63 9.95 -4.36
N ALA A 21 -5.80 9.58 -3.84
CA ALA A 21 -7.10 9.85 -4.47
C ALA A 21 -7.31 11.35 -4.70
N THR A 22 -7.06 12.17 -3.67
CA THR A 22 -7.16 13.62 -3.76
C THR A 22 -6.22 14.21 -4.80
N ALA A 23 -4.97 13.73 -4.84
CA ALA A 23 -3.99 14.22 -5.80
C ALA A 23 -4.31 13.82 -7.25
N LEU A 24 -4.87 12.62 -7.49
CA LEU A 24 -5.34 12.17 -8.80
C LEU A 24 -6.58 12.95 -9.25
N ALA A 25 -7.54 13.19 -8.35
CA ALA A 25 -8.73 14.00 -8.63
C ALA A 25 -8.35 15.41 -9.11
N ARG A 26 -7.38 16.05 -8.46
CA ARG A 26 -6.87 17.37 -8.87
C ARG A 26 -6.20 17.36 -10.25
N ARG A 27 -5.75 16.21 -10.75
CA ARG A 27 -5.22 16.04 -12.11
C ARG A 27 -6.31 15.77 -13.15
N GLY A 28 -7.59 15.69 -12.76
CA GLY A 28 -8.70 15.29 -13.61
C GLY A 28 -8.68 13.80 -13.99
N THR A 29 -7.99 12.96 -13.22
CA THR A 29 -7.92 11.51 -13.43
C THR A 29 -9.22 10.87 -12.92
N PRO A 30 -9.93 10.06 -13.73
CA PRO A 30 -11.08 9.29 -13.23
C PRO A 30 -10.63 8.22 -12.21
N ILE A 31 -11.30 8.17 -11.06
CA ILE A 31 -10.90 7.31 -9.95
C ILE A 31 -12.04 6.45 -9.41
N GLY A 32 -11.74 5.18 -9.19
CA GLY A 32 -12.53 4.24 -8.40
C GLY A 32 -11.93 4.10 -7.01
N LEU A 33 -12.76 4.20 -5.97
CA LEU A 33 -12.33 4.14 -4.58
C LEU A 33 -12.95 2.94 -3.89
N ILE A 34 -12.12 2.14 -3.21
CA ILE A 34 -12.56 1.03 -2.37
C ILE A 34 -11.95 1.18 -0.98
N ASP A 35 -12.80 1.10 0.03
CA ASP A 35 -12.41 1.00 1.44
C ASP A 35 -13.51 0.29 2.22
N ARG A 36 -13.18 -0.28 3.37
CA ARG A 36 -14.17 -0.87 4.28
C ARG A 36 -14.88 0.18 5.14
N ASP A 37 -14.25 1.33 5.36
CA ASP A 37 -14.84 2.46 6.09
C ASP A 37 -15.82 3.21 5.17
N SER A 38 -17.08 2.80 5.21
CA SER A 38 -18.14 3.33 4.35
C SER A 38 -18.38 4.82 4.57
N THR A 39 -18.28 5.29 5.81
CA THR A 39 -18.53 6.69 6.16
C THR A 39 -17.44 7.60 5.60
N ALA A 40 -16.18 7.34 5.95
CA ALA A 40 -15.06 8.14 5.46
C ALA A 40 -14.92 8.06 3.93
N LEU A 41 -15.22 6.90 3.33
CA LEU A 41 -15.19 6.72 1.87
C LEU A 41 -16.26 7.55 1.16
N CYS A 42 -17.48 7.58 1.70
CA CYS A 42 -18.59 8.37 1.16
C CYS A 42 -18.30 9.89 1.25
N GLU A 43 -17.81 10.35 2.39
CA GLU A 43 -17.40 11.75 2.60
C GLU A 43 -16.31 12.17 1.61
N LEU A 44 -15.29 11.33 1.42
CA LEU A 44 -14.24 11.57 0.44
C LEU A 44 -14.80 11.65 -0.98
N ALA A 45 -15.62 10.69 -1.37
CA ALA A 45 -16.19 10.65 -2.72
C ALA A 45 -17.05 11.88 -3.00
N GLN A 46 -17.92 12.28 -2.08
CA GLN A 46 -18.76 13.49 -2.18
C GLN A 46 -17.90 14.77 -2.26
N SER A 47 -16.88 14.87 -1.43
CA SER A 47 -15.96 16.03 -1.45
C SER A 47 -15.25 16.16 -2.81
N LEU A 48 -14.75 15.05 -3.37
CA LEU A 48 -14.06 15.07 -4.66
C LEU A 48 -15.03 15.34 -5.83
N GLN A 49 -16.22 14.75 -5.79
CA GLN A 49 -17.28 15.02 -6.79
C GLN A 49 -17.73 16.48 -6.74
N GLY A 50 -17.88 17.06 -5.56
CA GLY A 50 -18.20 18.49 -5.37
C GLY A 50 -17.12 19.43 -5.94
N GLN A 51 -15.88 18.94 -6.11
CA GLN A 51 -14.78 19.64 -6.77
C GLN A 51 -14.72 19.35 -8.29
N GLY A 52 -15.69 18.63 -8.85
CA GLY A 52 -15.78 18.32 -10.27
C GLY A 52 -14.98 17.08 -10.70
N ALA A 53 -14.48 16.26 -9.76
CA ALA A 53 -13.76 15.05 -10.12
C ALA A 53 -14.69 13.91 -10.55
N THR A 54 -14.26 13.09 -11.50
CA THR A 54 -14.95 11.85 -11.89
C THR A 54 -14.60 10.75 -10.90
N VAL A 55 -15.51 10.45 -9.97
CA VAL A 55 -15.30 9.49 -8.86
C VAL A 55 -16.46 8.53 -8.77
N THR A 56 -16.14 7.25 -8.62
CA THR A 56 -17.07 6.21 -8.16
C THR A 56 -16.46 5.45 -6.98
N HIS A 57 -17.28 4.86 -6.12
CA HIS A 57 -16.78 4.20 -4.92
C HIS A 57 -17.62 2.99 -4.53
N ALA A 58 -17.01 2.08 -3.77
CA ALA A 58 -17.69 0.94 -3.18
C ALA A 58 -17.11 0.64 -1.79
N ALA A 59 -17.98 0.54 -0.79
CA ALA A 59 -17.58 0.17 0.58
C ALA A 59 -17.45 -1.36 0.67
N VAL A 60 -16.19 -1.86 0.62
CA VAL A 60 -15.89 -3.30 0.63
C VAL A 60 -14.60 -3.55 1.39
N ASP A 61 -14.59 -4.60 2.22
CA ASP A 61 -13.35 -5.14 2.79
C ASP A 61 -12.61 -5.96 1.73
N VAL A 62 -11.31 -5.67 1.53
CA VAL A 62 -10.47 -6.38 0.55
C VAL A 62 -10.30 -7.86 0.87
N THR A 63 -10.65 -8.30 2.08
CA THR A 63 -10.64 -9.71 2.49
C THR A 63 -11.89 -10.48 2.01
N ASP A 64 -12.98 -9.78 1.66
CA ASP A 64 -14.14 -10.40 0.99
C ASP A 64 -13.92 -10.46 -0.52
N ARG A 65 -13.35 -11.57 -0.98
CA ARG A 65 -13.03 -11.79 -2.39
C ARG A 65 -14.23 -11.59 -3.31
N HIS A 66 -15.40 -12.11 -2.94
CA HIS A 66 -16.57 -12.05 -3.80
C HIS A 66 -17.16 -10.64 -3.90
N ALA A 67 -17.26 -9.94 -2.78
CA ALA A 67 -17.70 -8.55 -2.76
C ALA A 67 -16.71 -7.65 -3.52
N LEU A 68 -15.41 -7.87 -3.37
CA LEU A 68 -14.38 -7.11 -4.05
C LEU A 68 -14.42 -7.27 -5.57
N ILE A 69 -14.56 -8.50 -6.08
CA ILE A 69 -14.68 -8.75 -7.53
C ILE A 69 -15.92 -8.06 -8.12
N ARG A 70 -17.09 -8.13 -7.43
CA ARG A 70 -18.30 -7.42 -7.86
C ARG A 70 -18.09 -5.92 -7.86
N ALA A 71 -17.56 -5.35 -6.78
CA ALA A 71 -17.30 -3.92 -6.68
C ALA A 71 -16.36 -3.39 -7.78
N VAL A 72 -15.31 -4.14 -8.10
CA VAL A 72 -14.39 -3.78 -9.20
C VAL A 72 -15.09 -3.82 -10.55
N ALA A 73 -15.97 -4.80 -10.80
CA ALA A 73 -16.76 -4.88 -12.02
C ALA A 73 -17.73 -3.69 -12.16
N ASP A 74 -18.44 -3.31 -11.09
CA ASP A 74 -19.38 -2.18 -11.05
C ASP A 74 -18.64 -0.85 -11.27
N ILE A 75 -17.48 -0.67 -10.63
CA ILE A 75 -16.63 0.50 -10.85
C ILE A 75 -16.16 0.56 -12.31
N ALA A 76 -15.73 -0.57 -12.88
CA ALA A 76 -15.28 -0.63 -14.26
C ALA A 76 -16.45 -0.40 -15.26
N ALA A 77 -17.66 -0.78 -14.95
CA ALA A 77 -18.85 -0.49 -15.75
C ALA A 77 -19.13 1.02 -15.79
N THR A 78 -18.85 1.73 -14.69
CA THR A 78 -19.11 3.18 -14.58
C THR A 78 -17.98 4.02 -15.20
N LEU A 79 -16.71 3.71 -14.87
CA LEU A 79 -15.55 4.51 -15.28
C LEU A 79 -14.95 4.07 -16.62
N GLY A 80 -15.29 2.87 -17.07
CA GLY A 80 -14.57 2.18 -18.12
C GLY A 80 -13.46 1.28 -17.55
N SER A 81 -12.69 0.69 -18.44
CA SER A 81 -11.64 -0.26 -18.07
C SER A 81 -10.61 0.33 -17.10
N ILE A 82 -10.29 -0.37 -16.04
CA ILE A 82 -9.26 0.02 -15.07
C ILE A 82 -7.87 -0.14 -15.70
N ASP A 83 -7.15 0.97 -15.85
CA ASP A 83 -5.79 1.00 -16.39
C ASP A 83 -4.71 0.84 -15.31
N VAL A 84 -4.99 1.35 -14.10
CA VAL A 84 -4.07 1.30 -12.96
C VAL A 84 -4.79 0.83 -11.71
N LEU A 85 -4.23 -0.14 -11.02
CA LEU A 85 -4.60 -0.51 -9.66
C LEU A 85 -3.55 0.03 -8.69
N VAL A 86 -3.97 0.83 -7.71
CA VAL A 86 -3.18 1.19 -6.52
C VAL A 86 -3.68 0.37 -5.35
N ALA A 87 -3.03 -0.76 -5.09
CA ALA A 87 -3.35 -1.62 -3.96
C ALA A 87 -2.69 -1.06 -2.69
N CYS A 88 -3.42 -0.19 -1.99
CA CYS A 88 -2.96 0.55 -0.82
C CYS A 88 -3.63 0.11 0.49
N ALA A 89 -4.66 -0.74 0.43
CA ALA A 89 -5.28 -1.31 1.63
C ALA A 89 -4.25 -2.04 2.49
N GLY A 90 -4.27 -1.75 3.78
CA GLY A 90 -3.33 -2.36 4.71
C GLY A 90 -3.64 -1.99 6.15
N VAL A 91 -3.20 -2.84 7.07
CA VAL A 91 -3.27 -2.62 8.51
C VAL A 91 -1.88 -2.72 9.12
N GLY A 92 -1.62 -1.89 10.12
CA GLY A 92 -0.45 -1.98 10.98
C GLY A 92 -0.82 -2.69 12.28
N SER A 93 0.12 -3.42 12.83
CA SER A 93 -0.02 -4.01 14.16
C SER A 93 1.29 -3.87 14.92
N LEU A 94 1.19 -3.41 16.16
CA LEU A 94 2.28 -3.54 17.11
C LEU A 94 2.27 -4.99 17.61
N THR A 95 3.30 -5.74 17.28
CA THR A 95 3.49 -7.12 17.72
C THR A 95 4.93 -7.27 18.16
N GLN A 96 5.14 -7.73 19.38
CA GLN A 96 6.46 -7.88 19.96
C GLN A 96 6.51 -9.08 20.89
N VAL A 97 7.71 -9.58 21.17
CA VAL A 97 7.95 -10.60 22.18
C VAL A 97 7.73 -9.97 23.58
N PRO A 98 7.11 -10.68 24.56
CA PRO A 98 6.61 -12.05 24.49
C PRO A 98 5.15 -12.18 24.00
N GLN A 99 4.44 -11.10 23.72
CA GLN A 99 3.02 -11.12 23.30
C GLN A 99 2.92 -11.43 21.79
N LEU A 100 3.12 -12.71 21.43
CA LEU A 100 2.96 -13.17 20.06
C LEU A 100 1.61 -13.89 19.90
N GLU A 101 0.72 -13.30 19.13
CA GLU A 101 -0.57 -13.86 18.78
C GLU A 101 -0.65 -14.19 17.29
N THR A 102 -0.84 -15.47 16.97
CA THR A 102 -0.99 -15.93 15.57
C THR A 102 -2.26 -15.40 14.91
N THR A 103 -3.27 -15.03 15.68
CA THR A 103 -4.49 -14.34 15.20
C THR A 103 -4.16 -12.99 14.57
N THR A 104 -3.32 -12.18 15.23
CA THR A 104 -2.85 -10.89 14.72
C THR A 104 -2.01 -11.06 13.46
N LEU A 105 -1.13 -12.08 13.42
CA LEU A 105 -0.37 -12.40 12.21
C LEU A 105 -1.30 -12.76 11.04
N ARG A 106 -2.30 -13.63 11.28
CA ARG A 106 -3.27 -14.04 10.26
C ARG A 106 -4.05 -12.83 9.73
N GLN A 107 -4.65 -12.04 10.59
CA GLN A 107 -5.40 -10.84 10.20
C GLN A 107 -4.54 -9.85 9.39
N THR A 108 -3.28 -9.67 9.80
CA THR A 108 -2.34 -8.80 9.08
C THR A 108 -2.01 -9.35 7.70
N LEU A 109 -1.80 -10.66 7.55
CA LEU A 109 -1.58 -11.32 6.26
C LEU A 109 -2.82 -11.28 5.38
N ASP A 110 -4.00 -11.51 5.94
CA ASP A 110 -5.27 -11.50 5.20
C ASP A 110 -5.51 -10.15 4.53
N VAL A 111 -5.24 -9.03 5.20
CA VAL A 111 -5.39 -7.71 4.61
C VAL A 111 -4.20 -7.35 3.71
N ASN A 112 -2.96 -7.43 4.25
CA ASN A 112 -1.78 -6.84 3.61
C ASN A 112 -1.23 -7.66 2.45
N LEU A 113 -1.55 -8.95 2.38
CA LEU A 113 -1.08 -9.86 1.32
C LEU A 113 -2.26 -10.43 0.52
N VAL A 114 -3.18 -11.14 1.18
CA VAL A 114 -4.30 -11.81 0.49
C VAL A 114 -5.25 -10.78 -0.10
N GLY A 115 -5.60 -9.71 0.62
CA GLY A 115 -6.44 -8.62 0.12
C GLY A 115 -5.84 -7.90 -1.08
N VAL A 116 -4.50 -7.70 -1.07
CA VAL A 116 -3.80 -7.16 -2.25
C VAL A 116 -3.83 -8.14 -3.43
N ALA A 117 -3.61 -9.43 -3.17
CA ALA A 117 -3.68 -10.46 -4.20
C ALA A 117 -5.09 -10.55 -4.81
N GLN A 118 -6.15 -10.47 -4.00
CA GLN A 118 -7.55 -10.44 -4.46
C GLN A 118 -7.87 -9.17 -5.27
N SER A 119 -7.30 -8.02 -4.87
CA SER A 119 -7.44 -6.77 -5.63
C SER A 119 -6.79 -6.88 -7.01
N ILE A 120 -5.64 -7.54 -7.10
CA ILE A 120 -4.96 -7.83 -8.37
C ILE A 120 -5.79 -8.82 -9.20
N GLU A 121 -6.26 -9.91 -8.59
CA GLU A 121 -7.12 -10.91 -9.25
C GLU A 121 -8.34 -10.27 -9.90
N ALA A 122 -8.98 -9.31 -9.24
CA ALA A 122 -10.19 -8.66 -9.73
C ALA A 122 -9.96 -7.82 -11.01
N VAL A 123 -8.79 -7.20 -11.19
CA VAL A 123 -8.50 -6.35 -12.37
C VAL A 123 -7.71 -7.07 -13.46
N LEU A 124 -6.98 -8.11 -13.10
CA LEU A 124 -5.95 -8.72 -13.94
C LEU A 124 -6.49 -9.33 -15.23
N PRO A 125 -7.63 -10.08 -15.25
CA PRO A 125 -8.15 -10.66 -16.49
C PRO A 125 -8.40 -9.62 -17.58
N ALA A 126 -9.02 -8.49 -17.23
CA ALA A 126 -9.30 -7.40 -18.15
C ALA A 126 -8.02 -6.69 -18.63
N MET A 127 -7.01 -6.53 -17.75
CA MET A 127 -5.73 -5.95 -18.12
C MET A 127 -4.96 -6.85 -19.12
N ILE A 128 -4.95 -8.18 -18.88
CA ILE A 128 -4.30 -9.16 -19.76
C ILE A 128 -4.99 -9.19 -21.12
N LEU A 129 -6.33 -9.22 -21.15
CA LEU A 129 -7.09 -9.24 -22.40
C LEU A 129 -6.79 -8.03 -23.28
N ARG A 130 -6.60 -6.86 -22.67
CA ARG A 130 -6.25 -5.62 -23.40
C ARG A 130 -4.75 -5.50 -23.71
N GLY A 131 -3.90 -6.36 -23.16
CA GLY A 131 -2.43 -6.23 -23.27
C GLY A 131 -1.91 -4.95 -22.63
N LYS A 132 -2.62 -4.34 -21.69
CA LYS A 132 -2.29 -3.06 -21.06
C LYS A 132 -2.81 -2.99 -19.63
N GLY A 133 -1.93 -2.62 -18.70
CA GLY A 133 -2.29 -2.42 -17.31
C GLY A 133 -1.09 -2.00 -16.46
N HIS A 134 -1.37 -1.53 -15.24
CA HIS A 134 -0.35 -1.23 -14.27
C HIS A 134 -0.83 -1.55 -12.85
N ILE A 135 -0.10 -2.41 -12.15
CA ILE A 135 -0.33 -2.76 -10.75
C ILE A 135 0.70 -2.02 -9.90
N VAL A 136 0.22 -1.22 -8.97
CA VAL A 136 1.03 -0.48 -7.99
C VAL A 136 0.70 -1.02 -6.61
N GLY A 137 1.55 -1.91 -6.09
CA GLY A 137 1.37 -2.48 -4.75
C GLY A 137 2.12 -1.68 -3.69
N VAL A 138 1.40 -1.24 -2.65
CA VAL A 138 1.98 -0.47 -1.54
C VAL A 138 2.46 -1.41 -0.44
N ALA A 139 3.76 -1.71 -0.47
CA ALA A 139 4.48 -2.47 0.55
C ALA A 139 4.98 -1.55 1.69
N SER A 140 6.22 -1.70 2.14
CA SER A 140 6.88 -0.86 3.14
C SER A 140 8.38 -1.13 3.17
N VAL A 141 9.16 -0.18 3.65
CA VAL A 141 10.57 -0.41 4.02
C VAL A 141 10.71 -1.50 5.09
N ALA A 142 9.69 -1.69 5.95
CA ALA A 142 9.63 -2.74 6.95
C ALA A 142 9.56 -4.17 6.37
N GLY A 143 9.34 -4.30 5.06
CA GLY A 143 9.40 -5.60 4.38
C GLY A 143 10.81 -6.03 3.96
N TYR A 144 11.83 -5.18 4.09
CA TYR A 144 13.21 -5.56 3.75
C TYR A 144 13.99 -6.16 4.92
N ARG A 145 13.62 -5.80 6.15
CA ARG A 145 14.16 -6.36 7.40
C ARG A 145 13.04 -6.41 8.45
N GLY A 146 13.08 -7.40 9.35
CA GLY A 146 12.11 -7.54 10.44
C GLY A 146 12.33 -6.50 11.54
N PHE A 147 11.29 -5.73 11.87
CA PHE A 147 11.33 -4.83 13.01
C PHE A 147 10.75 -5.53 14.25
N PRO A 148 11.47 -5.58 15.39
CA PRO A 148 11.08 -6.35 16.56
C PRO A 148 9.75 -5.96 17.19
N TRP A 149 9.25 -4.75 16.92
CA TRP A 149 7.95 -4.24 17.40
C TRP A 149 6.83 -4.29 16.37
N MET A 150 7.14 -4.77 15.14
CA MET A 150 6.20 -4.88 14.03
C MET A 150 6.33 -6.25 13.34
N ILE A 151 6.40 -7.32 14.12
CA ILE A 151 6.73 -8.66 13.62
C ILE A 151 5.76 -9.10 12.53
N SER A 152 4.45 -9.09 12.83
CA SER A 152 3.40 -9.49 11.86
C SER A 152 3.36 -8.57 10.64
N TYR A 153 3.50 -7.27 10.85
CA TYR A 153 3.52 -6.30 9.76
C TYR A 153 4.73 -6.48 8.85
N SER A 154 5.93 -6.60 9.43
CA SER A 154 7.17 -6.82 8.65
C SER A 154 7.08 -8.10 7.82
N ALA A 155 6.60 -9.19 8.42
CA ALA A 155 6.40 -10.46 7.71
C ALA A 155 5.42 -10.31 6.54
N SER A 156 4.29 -9.62 6.74
CA SER A 156 3.28 -9.39 5.69
C SER A 156 3.83 -8.54 4.53
N LYS A 157 4.60 -7.50 4.83
CA LYS A 157 5.17 -6.61 3.80
C LYS A 157 6.34 -7.24 3.07
N ALA A 158 7.13 -8.11 3.73
CA ALA A 158 8.15 -8.93 3.07
C ALA A 158 7.52 -9.91 2.09
N ALA A 159 6.47 -10.62 2.50
CA ALA A 159 5.70 -11.51 1.63
C ALA A 159 5.10 -10.77 0.42
N LEU A 160 4.54 -9.57 0.64
CA LEU A 160 4.00 -8.75 -0.45
C LEU A 160 5.07 -8.31 -1.45
N ILE A 161 6.27 -7.91 -0.99
CA ILE A 161 7.39 -7.56 -1.87
C ILE A 161 7.74 -8.76 -2.77
N ALA A 162 7.92 -9.94 -2.17
CA ALA A 162 8.23 -11.17 -2.91
C ALA A 162 7.11 -11.55 -3.90
N TYR A 163 5.84 -11.43 -3.50
CA TYR A 163 4.69 -11.70 -4.35
C TYR A 163 4.66 -10.79 -5.59
N LEU A 164 4.78 -9.47 -5.41
CA LEU A 164 4.80 -8.52 -6.51
C LEU A 164 6.01 -8.70 -7.43
N GLU A 165 7.16 -9.06 -6.86
CA GLU A 165 8.37 -9.35 -7.63
C GLU A 165 8.18 -10.59 -8.51
N ALA A 166 7.59 -11.66 -7.98
CA ALA A 166 7.32 -12.90 -8.69
C ALA A 166 6.30 -12.74 -9.84
N LEU A 167 5.31 -11.84 -9.68
CA LEU A 167 4.33 -11.54 -10.73
C LEU A 167 4.95 -10.83 -11.94
N ARG A 168 5.98 -10.04 -11.72
CA ARG A 168 6.54 -9.09 -12.70
C ARG A 168 6.96 -9.74 -14.04
N PRO A 169 7.73 -10.83 -14.07
CA PRO A 169 8.18 -11.40 -15.34
C PRO A 169 7.03 -11.92 -16.21
N GLY A 170 6.04 -12.58 -15.58
CA GLY A 170 4.88 -13.13 -16.29
C GLY A 170 3.95 -12.04 -16.84
N LEU A 171 3.71 -11.00 -16.05
CA LEU A 171 2.81 -9.90 -16.42
C LEU A 171 3.43 -8.95 -17.43
N SER A 172 4.74 -8.69 -17.35
CA SER A 172 5.46 -7.86 -18.32
C SER A 172 5.30 -8.37 -19.76
N ARG A 173 5.35 -9.69 -19.96
CA ARG A 173 5.12 -10.32 -21.27
C ARG A 173 3.69 -10.17 -21.78
N ARG A 174 2.76 -9.78 -20.92
CA ARG A 174 1.33 -9.56 -21.20
C ARG A 174 0.95 -8.07 -21.22
N GLY A 175 1.93 -7.17 -21.27
CA GLY A 175 1.72 -5.72 -21.30
C GLY A 175 1.27 -5.11 -19.97
N VAL A 176 1.35 -5.86 -18.86
CA VAL A 176 0.98 -5.37 -17.52
C VAL A 176 2.23 -5.08 -16.70
N ALA A 177 2.41 -3.81 -16.36
CA ALA A 177 3.51 -3.37 -15.50
C ALA A 177 3.19 -3.67 -14.02
N VAL A 178 4.24 -3.92 -13.21
CA VAL A 178 4.12 -4.08 -11.74
C VAL A 178 5.15 -3.21 -11.06
N THR A 179 4.68 -2.29 -10.22
CA THR A 179 5.51 -1.43 -9.37
C THR A 179 5.31 -1.80 -7.90
N THR A 180 6.41 -2.08 -7.20
CA THR A 180 6.42 -2.24 -5.74
C THR A 180 6.80 -0.90 -5.12
N VAL A 181 5.87 -0.31 -4.35
CA VAL A 181 6.10 0.94 -3.63
C VAL A 181 6.42 0.63 -2.18
N CYS A 182 7.54 1.13 -1.69
CA CYS A 182 8.00 0.92 -0.32
C CYS A 182 8.18 2.27 0.38
N PRO A 183 7.11 2.80 1.00
CA PRO A 183 7.20 3.99 1.83
C PRO A 183 8.08 3.74 3.06
N GLY A 184 8.80 4.77 3.50
CA GLY A 184 9.32 4.86 4.85
C GLY A 184 8.21 5.23 5.85
N PHE A 185 8.57 5.99 6.87
CA PHE A 185 7.60 6.42 7.87
C PHE A 185 6.74 7.57 7.33
N VAL A 186 5.43 7.35 7.26
CA VAL A 186 4.43 8.33 6.81
C VAL A 186 3.50 8.63 7.98
N ARG A 187 3.22 9.90 8.23
CA ARG A 187 2.32 10.36 9.30
C ARG A 187 0.86 10.02 8.96
N THR A 188 0.39 8.90 9.49
CA THR A 188 -0.98 8.40 9.31
C THR A 188 -1.52 7.91 10.66
N SER A 189 -2.81 7.61 10.75
CA SER A 189 -3.39 6.96 11.93
C SER A 189 -2.66 5.66 12.29
N MET A 190 -2.20 4.90 11.30
CA MET A 190 -1.44 3.66 11.50
C MET A 190 -0.10 3.87 12.24
N SER A 191 0.52 5.04 12.10
CA SER A 191 1.83 5.36 12.70
C SER A 191 1.75 6.24 13.95
N ALA A 192 0.56 6.76 14.28
CA ALA A 192 0.37 7.74 15.35
C ALA A 192 0.73 7.17 16.74
N ASP A 193 0.42 5.90 16.98
CA ASP A 193 0.55 5.27 18.30
C ASP A 193 1.87 4.50 18.48
N ILE A 194 2.82 4.60 17.54
CA ILE A 194 4.10 3.90 17.67
C ILE A 194 5.02 4.71 18.61
N PRO A 195 5.35 4.19 19.81
CA PRO A 195 6.13 4.91 20.79
C PRO A 195 7.63 4.86 20.47
N TYR A 196 8.06 5.59 19.47
CA TYR A 196 9.48 5.65 19.09
C TYR A 196 10.36 6.20 20.24
N ARG A 197 11.48 5.51 20.52
CA ARG A 197 12.47 5.97 21.52
C ARG A 197 13.17 7.26 21.08
N HIS A 198 13.42 7.40 19.77
CA HIS A 198 14.06 8.55 19.15
C HIS A 198 13.15 9.16 18.08
N PRO A 199 13.24 10.47 17.83
CA PRO A 199 12.48 11.10 16.76
C PRO A 199 12.75 10.43 15.42
N VAL A 200 11.71 9.92 14.77
CA VAL A 200 11.78 9.35 13.44
C VAL A 200 11.26 10.39 12.46
N LYS A 201 12.06 10.65 11.42
CA LYS A 201 11.62 11.54 10.34
C LYS A 201 10.46 10.90 9.59
N MET A 202 9.28 11.49 9.73
CA MET A 202 8.09 11.10 8.98
C MET A 202 7.85 12.09 7.85
N ILE A 203 7.32 11.59 6.73
CA ILE A 203 6.80 12.42 5.66
C ILE A 203 5.28 12.52 5.77
N GLU A 204 4.71 13.57 5.21
CA GLU A 204 3.25 13.74 5.18
C GLU A 204 2.63 12.84 4.09
N PRO A 205 1.34 12.44 4.24
CA PRO A 205 0.64 11.61 3.26
C PRO A 205 0.65 12.22 1.84
N GLU A 206 0.62 13.55 1.73
CA GLU A 206 0.67 14.28 0.46
C GLU A 206 2.03 14.11 -0.24
N ASP A 207 3.12 14.03 0.53
CA ASP A 207 4.45 13.74 -0.01
C ASP A 207 4.52 12.31 -0.54
N ALA A 208 3.98 11.35 0.22
CA ALA A 208 3.86 9.97 -0.22
C ALA A 208 3.02 9.87 -1.51
N ALA A 209 1.88 10.56 -1.57
CA ALA A 209 1.04 10.63 -2.77
C ALA A 209 1.82 11.17 -3.99
N ARG A 210 2.63 12.22 -3.84
CA ARG A 210 3.48 12.73 -4.93
C ARG A 210 4.45 11.66 -5.46
N HIS A 211 4.98 10.80 -4.59
CA HIS A 211 5.82 9.67 -5.01
C HIS A 211 5.01 8.59 -5.73
N LEU A 212 3.80 8.28 -5.26
CA LEU A 212 2.90 7.33 -5.92
C LEU A 212 2.49 7.82 -7.31
N LEU A 213 2.13 9.10 -7.47
CA LEU A 213 1.80 9.66 -8.78
C LEU A 213 2.96 9.53 -9.76
N ARG A 214 4.19 9.83 -9.32
CA ARG A 214 5.38 9.62 -10.15
C ARG A 214 5.60 8.13 -10.49
N ALA A 215 5.28 7.23 -9.57
CA ALA A 215 5.36 5.80 -9.81
C ALA A 215 4.30 5.32 -10.83
N ILE A 216 3.09 5.86 -10.76
CA ILE A 216 2.03 5.63 -11.76
C ILE A 216 2.50 6.08 -13.14
N ASP A 217 3.05 7.31 -13.25
CA ASP A 217 3.48 7.91 -14.50
C ASP A 217 4.70 7.17 -15.12
N ARG A 218 5.71 6.83 -14.30
CA ARG A 218 7.01 6.31 -14.75
C ARG A 218 7.13 4.79 -14.77
N ARG A 219 6.23 4.08 -14.08
CA ARG A 219 6.17 2.62 -13.96
C ARG A 219 7.52 1.97 -13.56
N PRO A 220 8.23 2.47 -12.53
CA PRO A 220 9.45 1.84 -12.08
C PRO A 220 9.18 0.47 -11.47
N ARG A 221 10.16 -0.44 -11.49
CA ARG A 221 10.01 -1.75 -10.81
C ARG A 221 9.84 -1.59 -9.30
N ASN A 222 10.63 -0.70 -8.70
CA ASN A 222 10.61 -0.39 -7.27
C ASN A 222 10.63 1.11 -7.06
N CYS A 223 9.83 1.58 -6.10
CA CYS A 223 9.76 2.98 -5.68
C CYS A 223 9.91 3.05 -4.16
N VAL A 224 11.11 3.37 -3.69
CA VAL A 224 11.42 3.55 -2.26
C VAL A 224 11.57 5.03 -1.97
N PHE A 225 10.91 5.52 -0.94
CA PHE A 225 10.98 6.92 -0.51
C PHE A 225 10.78 7.08 1.01
N PRO A 226 11.29 8.18 1.59
CA PRO A 226 12.11 9.21 0.97
C PRO A 226 13.50 8.69 0.55
N TRP A 227 14.28 9.51 -0.19
CA TRP A 227 15.54 9.07 -0.81
C TRP A 227 16.60 8.60 0.19
N ASP A 228 16.64 9.21 1.37
CA ASP A 228 17.53 8.85 2.49
C ASP A 228 17.22 7.43 3.00
N MET A 229 15.93 7.03 3.04
CA MET A 229 15.52 5.66 3.36
C MET A 229 16.03 4.66 2.32
N ARG A 230 16.13 5.04 1.05
CA ARG A 230 16.67 4.16 0.01
C ARG A 230 18.13 3.79 0.28
N ILE A 231 18.95 4.75 0.73
CA ILE A 231 20.35 4.50 1.11
C ILE A 231 20.39 3.67 2.40
N GLY A 232 19.59 4.06 3.41
CA GLY A 232 19.48 3.32 4.67
C GLY A 232 19.10 1.86 4.48
N LEU A 233 18.13 1.57 3.58
CA LEU A 233 17.74 0.20 3.26
C LEU A 233 18.84 -0.60 2.57
N ALA A 234 19.61 0.02 1.68
CA ALA A 234 20.74 -0.66 1.04
C ALA A 234 21.77 -1.10 2.10
N ILE A 235 22.03 -0.26 3.09
CA ILE A 235 22.90 -0.57 4.23
C ILE A 235 22.27 -1.66 5.10
N LEU A 236 21.00 -1.50 5.50
CA LEU A 236 20.30 -2.44 6.37
C LEU A 236 20.18 -3.85 5.74
N LYS A 237 20.00 -3.93 4.43
CA LYS A 237 19.86 -5.21 3.72
C LYS A 237 21.11 -6.07 3.79
N TYR A 238 22.29 -5.45 3.76
CA TYR A 238 23.59 -6.14 3.79
C TYR A 238 24.29 -6.10 5.16
N MET A 239 23.63 -5.49 6.16
CA MET A 239 24.13 -5.41 7.52
C MET A 239 24.14 -6.80 8.17
N PRO A 240 25.25 -7.22 8.83
CA PRO A 240 25.31 -8.46 9.59
C PRO A 240 24.20 -8.51 10.66
N ASP A 241 23.62 -9.71 10.88
CA ASP A 241 22.46 -9.87 11.78
C ASP A 241 22.75 -9.42 13.20
N TRP A 242 23.92 -9.78 13.76
CA TRP A 242 24.32 -9.37 15.10
C TRP A 242 24.38 -7.84 15.30
N PHE A 243 24.77 -7.11 14.23
CA PHE A 243 24.82 -5.64 14.29
C PHE A 243 23.42 -5.04 14.15
N PHE A 244 22.59 -5.62 13.26
CA PHE A 244 21.20 -5.23 13.11
C PHE A 244 20.41 -5.42 14.40
N ASP A 245 20.55 -6.57 15.06
CA ASP A 245 19.86 -6.88 16.33
C ASP A 245 20.25 -5.86 17.42
N ARG A 246 21.54 -5.55 17.54
CA ARG A 246 22.01 -4.53 18.48
C ARG A 246 21.49 -3.14 18.15
N LEU A 247 21.43 -2.77 16.87
CA LEU A 247 20.88 -1.51 16.39
C LEU A 247 19.37 -1.41 16.73
N MET A 248 18.61 -2.47 16.46
CA MET A 248 17.19 -2.51 16.74
C MET A 248 16.89 -2.46 18.23
N TYR A 249 17.70 -3.08 19.07
CA TYR A 249 17.61 -2.95 20.52
C TYR A 249 17.81 -1.49 20.98
N TRP A 250 18.72 -0.76 20.38
CA TRP A 250 18.98 0.63 20.73
C TRP A 250 17.92 1.61 20.18
N PHE A 251 17.44 1.40 18.96
CA PHE A 251 16.43 2.26 18.29
C PHE A 251 14.99 1.89 18.59
N GLY A 252 14.72 0.70 19.10
CA GLY A 252 13.38 0.20 19.36
C GLY A 252 12.56 1.06 20.31
N PRO A 253 11.23 0.91 20.33
CA PRO A 253 10.35 1.57 21.28
C PRO A 253 10.75 1.28 22.74
N ARG A 254 10.47 2.22 23.66
CA ARG A 254 10.77 2.04 25.09
C ARG A 254 10.13 0.79 25.70
N ALA A 255 9.02 0.33 25.13
CA ALA A 255 8.32 -0.88 25.55
C ALA A 255 9.10 -2.19 25.33
N LEU A 256 10.24 -2.16 24.59
CA LEU A 256 11.14 -3.31 24.42
C LEU A 256 12.13 -3.49 25.61
N THR A 257 12.17 -2.57 26.55
CA THR A 257 12.90 -2.77 27.81
C THR A 257 12.13 -3.75 28.67
N ILE A 258 12.31 -5.05 28.44
CA ILE A 258 11.98 -6.07 29.42
C ILE A 258 12.98 -5.91 30.53
N GLU A 259 12.53 -5.48 31.71
CA GLU A 259 13.27 -5.72 32.94
C GLU A 259 13.37 -7.24 33.10
N PHE A 260 14.57 -7.79 33.01
CA PHE A 260 14.89 -9.16 33.37
C PHE A 260 14.96 -9.28 34.89
#